data_6bce49ae159511103bbda18fd78adb75
#
_entry.id   6bce49ae159511103bbda18fd78adb75
#
_cell.length_a   1.000
_cell.length_b   1.000
_cell.length_c   1.000
_cell.angle_alpha   90.00
_cell.angle_beta   90.00
_cell.angle_gamma   90.00
#
_symmetry.space_group_name_H-M   'P 1'
#
loop_
_entity.id
_entity.type
_entity.pdbx_description
1 polymer ?
#
loop_
_entity_poly.entity_id
_entity_poly.type
_entity_poly.pdbx_seq_one_letter_code
_entity_poly.pdbx_strand_id
1 'polypeptide(L)'
;MLSFINVGSGSKGNATLIYNEDTLIQIDMGLPLKSIKAALKEIGKSIEDLRAVFITHDHSDHISTLERLPKTVVRFASEKTINGEYRILYLDECILIGSIVVQPLKTSHDAINPIGFLIKDNDESLAYITDTGFIPDETLPFLVDATYYIFESNHDYKMLMKSKRPPSLKKRIHSDLGHLSNVDSAFYLSHFIGPKTKEIYLAHLSEECNLPHLAIDAHLKAYKKKRIDVDKIDLVCLKQRSFTKGGHAK
;
A
#
# COMPACT_ATOMS: atom_id res chain seq x y z
N MET A 1 -10.51 -14.33 8.63
CA MET A 1 -9.37 -13.60 9.22
C MET A 1 -8.48 -13.10 8.10
N LEU A 2 -8.06 -11.85 8.17
CA LEU A 2 -7.36 -11.18 7.09
C LEU A 2 -5.88 -11.57 7.02
N SER A 3 -5.44 -11.99 5.84
CA SER A 3 -4.06 -12.36 5.53
C SER A 3 -3.60 -11.63 4.29
N PHE A 4 -2.31 -11.35 4.19
CA PHE A 4 -1.76 -10.74 2.98
C PHE A 4 -0.31 -11.15 2.70
N ILE A 5 0.08 -11.06 1.44
CA ILE A 5 1.47 -11.15 0.97
C ILE A 5 1.77 -9.91 0.14
N ASN A 6 2.64 -9.04 0.62
CA ASN A 6 3.25 -8.06 -0.25
C ASN A 6 4.32 -8.76 -1.10
N VAL A 7 4.14 -8.72 -2.41
CA VAL A 7 5.03 -9.36 -3.39
C VAL A 7 6.25 -8.49 -3.67
N GLY A 8 6.07 -7.19 -3.54
CA GLY A 8 7.08 -6.16 -3.62
C GLY A 8 6.45 -4.77 -3.54
N SER A 9 7.22 -3.79 -3.09
CA SER A 9 6.77 -2.41 -2.90
C SER A 9 7.88 -1.42 -3.22
N GLY A 10 7.64 -0.54 -4.19
CA GLY A 10 8.55 0.53 -4.63
C GLY A 10 8.53 0.75 -6.13
N SER A 11 9.31 1.70 -6.62
CA SER A 11 9.33 2.16 -8.04
C SER A 11 9.74 1.09 -9.07
N LYS A 12 10.03 -0.14 -8.66
CA LYS A 12 10.28 -1.27 -9.56
C LYS A 12 9.09 -2.20 -9.71
N GLY A 13 8.01 -1.92 -9.03
CA GLY A 13 6.73 -2.61 -9.10
C GLY A 13 6.10 -2.85 -7.74
N ASN A 14 4.79 -2.68 -7.71
CA ASN A 14 3.96 -2.85 -6.54
C ASN A 14 2.93 -3.95 -6.81
N ALA A 15 2.76 -4.86 -5.86
CA ALA A 15 1.71 -5.86 -5.86
C ALA A 15 1.51 -6.44 -4.47
N THR A 16 0.26 -6.51 -4.01
CA THR A 16 -0.09 -7.10 -2.72
C THR A 16 -1.29 -8.03 -2.88
N LEU A 17 -1.12 -9.29 -2.53
CA LEU A 17 -2.19 -10.28 -2.42
C LEU A 17 -2.84 -10.14 -1.05
N ILE A 18 -4.17 -10.09 -1.01
CA ILE A 18 -4.97 -10.01 0.23
C ILE A 18 -6.00 -11.12 0.17
N TYR A 19 -6.11 -11.89 1.24
CA TYR A 19 -6.96 -13.07 1.23
C TYR A 19 -7.46 -13.46 2.62
N ASN A 20 -8.52 -14.25 2.62
CA ASN A 20 -9.00 -15.05 3.73
C ASN A 20 -9.27 -16.48 3.24
N GLU A 21 -10.05 -17.28 3.99
CA GLU A 21 -10.35 -18.67 3.64
C GLU A 21 -10.98 -18.81 2.24
N ASP A 22 -11.91 -17.92 1.87
CA ASP A 22 -12.76 -18.07 0.68
C ASP A 22 -12.45 -17.09 -0.44
N THR A 23 -11.73 -16.02 -0.16
CA THR A 23 -11.59 -14.88 -1.06
C THR A 23 -10.13 -14.49 -1.23
N LEU A 24 -9.73 -14.28 -2.47
CA LEU A 24 -8.42 -13.74 -2.84
C LEU A 24 -8.62 -12.54 -3.76
N ILE A 25 -8.05 -11.40 -3.36
CA ILE A 25 -7.96 -10.18 -4.17
C ILE A 25 -6.51 -9.71 -4.26
N GLN A 26 -6.23 -8.81 -5.17
CA GLN A 26 -4.90 -8.21 -5.30
C GLN A 26 -5.02 -6.69 -5.43
N ILE A 27 -4.06 -5.97 -4.85
CA ILE A 27 -3.84 -4.55 -5.12
C ILE A 27 -2.61 -4.42 -5.99
N ASP A 28 -2.75 -3.70 -7.10
CA ASP A 28 -1.78 -3.40 -8.13
C ASP A 28 -1.16 -4.61 -8.86
N MET A 29 -0.69 -4.37 -10.07
CA MET A 29 -0.12 -5.35 -11.00
C MET A 29 1.19 -4.83 -11.61
N GLY A 30 2.03 -4.17 -10.81
CA GLY A 30 3.28 -3.56 -11.26
C GLY A 30 4.46 -4.54 -11.34
N LEU A 31 4.32 -5.77 -10.83
CA LEU A 31 5.38 -6.76 -10.82
C LEU A 31 5.22 -7.82 -11.92
N PRO A 32 6.32 -8.48 -12.35
CA PRO A 32 6.24 -9.59 -13.30
C PRO A 32 5.28 -10.68 -12.83
N LEU A 33 4.43 -11.17 -13.74
CA LEU A 33 3.44 -12.22 -13.43
C LEU A 33 4.08 -13.47 -12.79
N LYS A 34 5.34 -13.78 -13.14
CA LYS A 34 6.12 -14.86 -12.50
C LYS A 34 6.26 -14.67 -11.00
N SER A 35 6.52 -13.44 -10.55
CA SER A 35 6.66 -13.13 -9.11
C SER A 35 5.32 -13.27 -8.39
N ILE A 36 4.23 -12.79 -9.00
CA ILE A 36 2.87 -12.92 -8.47
C ILE A 36 2.48 -14.40 -8.35
N LYS A 37 2.71 -15.20 -9.41
CA LYS A 37 2.46 -16.66 -9.39
C LYS A 37 3.29 -17.38 -8.33
N ALA A 38 4.54 -16.96 -8.10
CA ALA A 38 5.37 -17.52 -7.03
C ALA A 38 4.77 -17.21 -5.63
N ALA A 39 4.30 -15.98 -5.41
CA ALA A 39 3.65 -15.61 -4.15
C ALA A 39 2.32 -16.35 -3.93
N LEU A 40 1.51 -16.53 -5.00
CA LEU A 40 0.29 -17.34 -4.94
C LEU A 40 0.58 -18.80 -4.54
N LYS A 41 1.65 -19.39 -5.08
CA LYS A 41 2.06 -20.75 -4.73
C LYS A 41 2.41 -20.90 -3.23
N GLU A 42 2.98 -19.86 -2.61
CA GLU A 42 3.29 -19.85 -1.17
C GLU A 42 2.06 -20.05 -0.27
N ILE A 43 0.86 -19.74 -0.79
CA ILE A 43 -0.41 -19.89 -0.09
C ILE A 43 -1.31 -20.98 -0.71
N GLY A 44 -0.73 -21.85 -1.56
CA GLY A 44 -1.46 -22.93 -2.21
C GLY A 44 -2.53 -22.47 -3.20
N LYS A 45 -2.40 -21.25 -3.74
CA LYS A 45 -3.33 -20.64 -4.70
C LYS A 45 -2.67 -20.47 -6.09
N SER A 46 -3.51 -20.16 -7.05
CA SER A 46 -3.12 -19.88 -8.44
C SER A 46 -3.75 -18.57 -8.93
N ILE A 47 -3.43 -18.16 -10.16
CA ILE A 47 -4.01 -16.94 -10.73
C ILE A 47 -5.51 -17.09 -11.01
N GLU A 48 -5.97 -18.31 -11.18
CA GLU A 48 -7.36 -18.68 -11.41
C GLU A 48 -8.23 -18.48 -10.15
N ASP A 49 -7.62 -18.49 -8.96
CA ASP A 49 -8.29 -18.23 -7.68
C ASP A 49 -8.48 -16.72 -7.43
N LEU A 50 -7.79 -15.86 -8.20
CA LEU A 50 -7.87 -14.41 -8.05
C LEU A 50 -9.23 -13.91 -8.55
N ARG A 51 -10.04 -13.36 -7.65
CA ARG A 51 -11.39 -12.87 -7.98
C ARG A 51 -11.38 -11.46 -8.53
N ALA A 52 -10.52 -10.60 -8.00
CA ALA A 52 -10.46 -9.19 -8.38
C ALA A 52 -9.06 -8.60 -8.21
N VAL A 53 -8.76 -7.61 -9.03
CA VAL A 53 -7.62 -6.71 -8.85
C VAL A 53 -8.11 -5.27 -8.70
N PHE A 54 -7.55 -4.55 -7.75
CA PHE A 54 -7.82 -3.14 -7.46
C PHE A 54 -6.58 -2.33 -7.79
N ILE A 55 -6.72 -1.31 -8.62
CA ILE A 55 -5.61 -0.48 -9.08
C ILE A 55 -5.64 0.85 -8.35
N THR A 56 -4.51 1.22 -7.75
CA THR A 56 -4.36 2.48 -7.02
C THR A 56 -4.29 3.68 -7.97
N HIS A 57 -3.49 3.59 -9.04
CA HIS A 57 -3.30 4.64 -10.04
C HIS A 57 -2.61 4.11 -11.31
N ASP A 58 -2.39 4.98 -12.29
CA ASP A 58 -1.99 4.65 -13.67
C ASP A 58 -0.47 4.55 -13.90
N HIS A 59 0.38 4.71 -12.90
CA HIS A 59 1.83 4.58 -13.09
C HIS A 59 2.24 3.15 -13.46
N SER A 60 3.26 3.02 -14.28
CA SER A 60 3.69 1.74 -14.85
C SER A 60 4.10 0.70 -13.80
N ASP A 61 4.64 1.12 -12.68
CA ASP A 61 5.01 0.25 -11.56
C ASP A 61 3.80 -0.24 -10.74
N HIS A 62 2.58 0.14 -11.13
CA HIS A 62 1.31 -0.36 -10.58
C HIS A 62 0.48 -1.17 -11.58
N ILE A 63 0.70 -0.99 -12.91
CA ILE A 63 -0.16 -1.61 -13.94
C ILE A 63 0.60 -2.41 -15.00
N SER A 64 1.94 -2.50 -14.97
CA SER A 64 2.78 -3.01 -16.07
C SER A 64 2.42 -4.42 -16.55
N THR A 65 1.80 -5.26 -15.74
CA THR A 65 1.41 -6.62 -16.11
C THR A 65 -0.11 -6.88 -16.07
N LEU A 66 -0.91 -5.82 -15.89
CA LEU A 66 -2.36 -5.90 -15.77
C LEU A 66 -3.03 -6.60 -16.98
N GLU A 67 -2.56 -6.31 -18.20
CA GLU A 67 -3.08 -6.90 -19.43
C GLU A 67 -2.85 -8.43 -19.54
N ARG A 68 -1.95 -8.97 -18.70
CA ARG A 68 -1.64 -10.41 -18.68
C ARG A 68 -2.57 -11.22 -17.79
N LEU A 69 -3.46 -10.55 -17.05
CA LEU A 69 -4.46 -11.23 -16.22
C LEU A 69 -5.53 -11.89 -17.09
N PRO A 70 -6.04 -13.08 -16.66
CA PRO A 70 -7.21 -13.67 -17.28
C PRO A 70 -8.40 -12.69 -17.28
N LYS A 71 -9.24 -12.76 -18.33
CA LYS A 71 -10.46 -11.92 -18.41
C LYS A 71 -11.48 -12.24 -17.32
N THR A 72 -11.37 -13.38 -16.68
CA THR A 72 -12.21 -13.80 -15.56
C THR A 72 -11.95 -13.01 -14.28
N VAL A 73 -10.76 -12.40 -14.15
CA VAL A 73 -10.40 -11.54 -13.02
C VAL A 73 -11.02 -10.16 -13.22
N VAL A 74 -11.91 -9.77 -12.32
CA VAL A 74 -12.55 -8.45 -12.37
C VAL A 74 -11.52 -7.37 -12.04
N ARG A 75 -11.43 -6.34 -12.88
CA ARG A 75 -10.56 -5.19 -12.67
C ARG A 75 -11.35 -4.02 -12.11
N PHE A 76 -10.82 -3.39 -11.07
CA PHE A 76 -11.39 -2.21 -10.44
C PHE A 76 -10.36 -1.08 -10.43
N ALA A 77 -10.78 0.12 -10.83
CA ALA A 77 -9.94 1.32 -10.82
C ALA A 77 -10.80 2.57 -10.74
N SER A 78 -10.25 3.70 -10.36
CA SER A 78 -10.91 5.00 -10.53
C SER A 78 -11.04 5.36 -12.03
N GLU A 79 -11.91 6.31 -12.31
CA GLU A 79 -12.22 6.71 -13.70
C GLU A 79 -10.96 7.12 -14.48
N LYS A 80 -10.80 6.62 -15.69
CA LYS A 80 -9.67 6.89 -16.63
C LYS A 80 -8.29 6.44 -16.14
N THR A 81 -8.19 5.67 -15.07
CA THR A 81 -6.91 5.18 -14.53
C THR A 81 -6.29 4.09 -15.41
N ILE A 82 -7.10 3.22 -16.00
CA ILE A 82 -6.63 2.13 -16.85
C ILE A 82 -7.40 2.04 -18.14
N ASN A 83 -6.81 1.39 -19.15
CA ASN A 83 -7.47 1.09 -20.41
C ASN A 83 -8.22 -0.27 -20.35
N GLY A 84 -9.13 -0.46 -21.32
CA GLY A 84 -9.86 -1.71 -21.48
C GLY A 84 -11.12 -1.80 -20.60
N GLU A 85 -11.54 -3.04 -20.30
CA GLU A 85 -12.74 -3.31 -19.54
C GLU A 85 -12.40 -3.36 -18.03
N TYR A 86 -13.05 -2.49 -17.24
CA TYR A 86 -12.94 -2.45 -15.78
C TYR A 86 -14.20 -1.85 -15.15
N ARG A 87 -14.36 -2.05 -13.84
CA ARG A 87 -15.40 -1.42 -13.03
C ARG A 87 -14.86 -0.16 -12.37
N ILE A 88 -15.59 0.93 -12.48
CA ILE A 88 -15.20 2.21 -11.88
C ILE A 88 -15.42 2.14 -10.38
N LEU A 89 -14.43 2.61 -9.61
CA LEU A 89 -14.49 2.81 -8.17
C LEU A 89 -14.87 4.25 -7.87
N TYR A 90 -15.88 4.41 -7.02
CA TYR A 90 -16.28 5.69 -6.45
C TYR A 90 -15.90 5.74 -4.97
N LEU A 91 -15.46 6.91 -4.47
CA LEU A 91 -14.96 7.05 -3.10
C LEU A 91 -16.01 6.81 -2.02
N ASP A 92 -17.28 7.00 -2.35
CA ASP A 92 -18.43 6.80 -1.46
C ASP A 92 -19.04 5.39 -1.52
N GLU A 93 -18.46 4.50 -2.33
CA GLU A 93 -18.95 3.13 -2.50
C GLU A 93 -17.94 2.08 -1.99
N CYS A 94 -18.46 1.15 -1.20
CA CYS A 94 -17.70 -0.05 -0.81
C CYS A 94 -17.95 -1.19 -1.80
N ILE A 95 -16.91 -1.93 -2.16
CA ILE A 95 -17.00 -3.10 -3.02
C ILE A 95 -16.89 -4.36 -2.16
N LEU A 96 -17.87 -5.25 -2.25
CA LEU A 96 -17.86 -6.54 -1.58
C LEU A 96 -17.41 -7.65 -2.55
N ILE A 97 -16.34 -8.34 -2.19
CA ILE A 97 -15.82 -9.52 -2.91
C ILE A 97 -15.75 -10.68 -1.92
N GLY A 98 -16.68 -11.63 -2.03
CA GLY A 98 -16.86 -12.65 -0.99
C GLY A 98 -17.23 -12.00 0.34
N SER A 99 -16.41 -12.18 1.38
CA SER A 99 -16.57 -11.50 2.69
C SER A 99 -15.67 -10.25 2.83
N ILE A 100 -14.75 -10.02 1.90
CA ILE A 100 -13.83 -8.88 1.94
C ILE A 100 -14.53 -7.63 1.40
N VAL A 101 -14.55 -6.58 2.22
CA VAL A 101 -15.04 -5.24 1.84
C VAL A 101 -13.85 -4.36 1.50
N VAL A 102 -13.88 -3.72 0.33
CA VAL A 102 -12.84 -2.77 -0.13
C VAL A 102 -13.46 -1.39 -0.25
N GLN A 103 -12.98 -0.45 0.55
CA GLN A 103 -13.35 0.96 0.52
C GLN A 103 -12.24 1.75 -0.15
N PRO A 104 -12.47 2.40 -1.32
CA PRO A 104 -11.53 3.32 -1.91
C PRO A 104 -11.36 4.57 -1.03
N LEU A 105 -10.12 5.05 -0.93
CA LEU A 105 -9.75 6.24 -0.18
C LEU A 105 -8.98 7.20 -1.09
N LYS A 106 -9.23 8.50 -0.98
CA LYS A 106 -8.50 9.48 -1.75
C LYS A 106 -7.05 9.59 -1.29
N THR A 107 -6.12 9.65 -2.25
CA THR A 107 -4.72 9.99 -2.02
C THR A 107 -4.33 11.23 -2.82
N SER A 108 -3.12 11.74 -2.62
CA SER A 108 -2.60 12.91 -3.33
C SER A 108 -1.31 12.55 -4.05
N HIS A 109 -1.40 12.33 -5.36
CA HIS A 109 -0.26 11.96 -6.19
C HIS A 109 -0.39 12.54 -7.59
N ASP A 110 0.72 12.64 -8.33
CA ASP A 110 0.75 13.13 -9.71
C ASP A 110 0.32 12.04 -10.72
N ALA A 111 -0.85 11.48 -10.50
CA ALA A 111 -1.47 10.42 -11.28
C ALA A 111 -2.95 10.72 -11.56
N ILE A 112 -3.59 9.94 -12.42
CA ILE A 112 -5.02 10.10 -12.72
C ILE A 112 -5.85 9.48 -11.59
N ASN A 113 -6.61 10.34 -10.87
CA ASN A 113 -7.53 9.94 -9.81
C ASN A 113 -6.93 8.89 -8.84
N PRO A 114 -5.78 9.17 -8.19
CA PRO A 114 -5.08 8.22 -7.34
C PRO A 114 -5.89 7.90 -6.09
N ILE A 115 -5.90 6.62 -5.70
CA ILE A 115 -6.62 6.11 -4.54
C ILE A 115 -5.76 5.14 -3.73
N GLY A 116 -6.02 5.09 -2.43
CA GLY A 116 -5.65 4.00 -1.55
C GLY A 116 -6.87 3.17 -1.19
N PHE A 117 -6.73 2.28 -0.21
CA PHE A 117 -7.81 1.38 0.17
C PHE A 117 -7.86 1.14 1.68
N LEU A 118 -9.07 1.04 2.24
CA LEU A 118 -9.32 0.36 3.50
C LEU A 118 -10.00 -0.97 3.20
N ILE A 119 -9.33 -2.07 3.53
CA ILE A 119 -9.81 -3.43 3.31
C ILE A 119 -10.28 -3.99 4.66
N LYS A 120 -11.48 -4.54 4.70
CA LYS A 120 -12.07 -5.11 5.92
C LYS A 120 -12.50 -6.56 5.70
N ASP A 121 -12.25 -7.38 6.71
CA ASP A 121 -12.81 -8.73 6.84
C ASP A 121 -13.15 -8.97 8.32
N ASN A 122 -14.43 -9.12 8.61
CA ASN A 122 -14.94 -9.17 9.98
C ASN A 122 -14.47 -7.95 10.82
N ASP A 123 -13.82 -8.18 11.96
CA ASP A 123 -13.33 -7.13 12.86
C ASP A 123 -11.92 -6.62 12.52
N GLU A 124 -11.28 -7.16 11.50
CA GLU A 124 -9.94 -6.79 11.07
C GLU A 124 -9.97 -5.84 9.87
N SER A 125 -8.99 -4.95 9.83
CA SER A 125 -8.85 -4.00 8.73
C SER A 125 -7.39 -3.78 8.36
N LEU A 126 -7.16 -3.59 7.05
CA LEU A 126 -5.87 -3.21 6.48
C LEU A 126 -6.02 -1.85 5.78
N ALA A 127 -5.32 -0.85 6.27
CA ALA A 127 -5.16 0.43 5.59
C ALA A 127 -3.98 0.32 4.60
N TYR A 128 -4.26 0.49 3.30
CA TYR A 128 -3.29 0.42 2.22
C TYR A 128 -3.13 1.79 1.58
N ILE A 129 -2.06 2.49 1.89
CA ILE A 129 -1.77 3.85 1.42
C ILE A 129 -0.34 3.91 0.91
N THR A 130 -0.19 3.99 -0.39
CA THR A 130 1.09 4.20 -1.08
C THR A 130 0.94 5.34 -2.07
N ASP A 131 2.06 5.92 -2.47
CA ASP A 131 2.10 6.97 -3.49
C ASP A 131 1.19 8.16 -3.15
N THR A 132 1.59 8.87 -2.10
CA THR A 132 0.88 10.07 -1.66
C THR A 132 1.83 11.09 -1.03
N GLY A 133 1.69 12.36 -1.38
CA GLY A 133 2.47 13.45 -0.78
C GLY A 133 1.90 13.94 0.54
N PHE A 134 0.59 13.78 0.76
CA PHE A 134 -0.10 14.02 2.03
C PHE A 134 -1.40 13.19 2.10
N ILE A 135 -1.97 13.08 3.28
CA ILE A 135 -3.26 12.39 3.47
C ILE A 135 -4.38 13.43 3.45
N PRO A 136 -5.31 13.39 2.47
CA PRO A 136 -6.47 14.29 2.44
C PRO A 136 -7.35 14.17 3.67
N ASP A 137 -7.93 15.28 4.13
CA ASP A 137 -8.74 15.35 5.35
C ASP A 137 -9.90 14.35 5.35
N GLU A 138 -10.54 14.16 4.19
CA GLU A 138 -11.62 13.19 4.02
C GLU A 138 -11.18 11.73 4.21
N THR A 139 -9.89 11.42 4.07
CA THR A 139 -9.32 10.09 4.24
C THR A 139 -8.93 9.79 5.69
N LEU A 140 -8.56 10.82 6.47
CA LEU A 140 -8.06 10.66 7.85
C LEU A 140 -8.96 9.77 8.74
N PRO A 141 -10.30 9.94 8.78
CA PRO A 141 -11.15 9.17 9.67
C PRO A 141 -11.14 7.66 9.40
N PHE A 142 -10.88 7.25 8.14
CA PHE A 142 -10.87 5.84 7.73
C PHE A 142 -9.59 5.11 8.14
N LEU A 143 -8.53 5.86 8.47
CA LEU A 143 -7.22 5.31 8.79
C LEU A 143 -7.01 5.07 10.29
N VAL A 144 -7.90 5.58 11.15
CA VAL A 144 -7.75 5.47 12.60
C VAL A 144 -8.03 4.04 13.07
N ASP A 145 -7.13 3.51 13.92
CA ASP A 145 -7.24 2.22 14.61
C ASP A 145 -7.43 1.01 13.66
N ALA A 146 -6.80 1.05 12.47
CA ALA A 146 -6.75 -0.13 11.62
C ALA A 146 -5.87 -1.23 12.26
N THR A 147 -6.21 -2.49 12.00
CA THR A 147 -5.47 -3.65 12.53
C THR A 147 -4.09 -3.75 11.92
N TYR A 148 -4.01 -3.49 10.61
CA TYR A 148 -2.81 -3.56 9.81
C TYR A 148 -2.65 -2.29 8.98
N TYR A 149 -1.40 -1.87 8.75
CA TYR A 149 -1.07 -0.78 7.84
C TYR A 149 -0.02 -1.22 6.83
N ILE A 150 -0.27 -1.02 5.56
CA ILE A 150 0.73 -0.90 4.51
C ILE A 150 0.74 0.58 4.15
N PHE A 151 1.75 1.30 4.61
CA PHE A 151 1.73 2.77 4.59
C PHE A 151 3.04 3.33 4.05
N GLU A 152 2.97 4.32 3.17
CA GLU A 152 4.14 4.88 2.53
C GLU A 152 5.12 5.50 3.54
N SER A 153 6.42 5.22 3.33
CA SER A 153 7.57 5.87 3.98
C SER A 153 8.70 5.96 2.96
N ASN A 154 8.54 6.89 1.99
CA ASN A 154 9.31 6.86 0.77
C ASN A 154 10.77 7.29 0.96
N HIS A 155 11.04 8.44 1.61
CA HIS A 155 12.38 9.01 1.61
C HIS A 155 12.77 9.62 2.96
N ASP A 156 14.07 9.55 3.26
CA ASP A 156 14.70 10.45 4.24
C ASP A 156 14.98 11.80 3.57
N TYR A 157 14.52 12.88 4.15
CA TYR A 157 14.66 14.22 3.60
C TYR A 157 16.13 14.60 3.34
N LYS A 158 17.04 14.26 4.27
CA LYS A 158 18.46 14.60 4.14
C LYS A 158 19.12 13.81 3.01
N MET A 159 18.77 12.51 2.87
CA MET A 159 19.25 11.70 1.76
C MET A 159 18.74 12.22 0.43
N LEU A 160 17.46 12.57 0.34
CA LEU A 160 16.87 13.16 -0.88
C LEU A 160 17.60 14.44 -1.27
N MET A 161 17.81 15.38 -0.34
CA MET A 161 18.49 16.65 -0.64
C MET A 161 19.96 16.45 -1.06
N LYS A 162 20.65 15.46 -0.51
CA LYS A 162 22.05 15.12 -0.85
C LYS A 162 22.19 14.24 -2.10
N SER A 163 21.11 13.64 -2.60
CA SER A 163 21.14 12.76 -3.77
C SER A 163 21.60 13.50 -5.04
N LYS A 164 22.00 12.75 -6.07
CA LYS A 164 22.37 13.31 -7.38
C LYS A 164 21.18 13.66 -8.26
N ARG A 165 19.94 13.48 -7.76
CA ARG A 165 18.72 13.80 -8.51
C ARG A 165 18.62 15.29 -8.85
N PRO A 166 18.07 15.66 -10.02
CA PRO A 166 17.83 17.06 -10.38
C PRO A 166 16.98 17.79 -9.34
N PRO A 167 17.20 19.10 -9.11
CA PRO A 167 16.41 19.88 -8.14
C PRO A 167 14.90 19.83 -8.38
N SER A 168 14.46 19.83 -9.63
CA SER A 168 13.05 19.69 -10.01
C SER A 168 12.45 18.36 -9.54
N LEU A 169 13.18 17.25 -9.70
CA LEU A 169 12.75 15.93 -9.26
C LEU A 169 12.70 15.83 -7.73
N LYS A 170 13.68 16.41 -7.01
CA LYS A 170 13.64 16.47 -5.54
C LYS A 170 12.42 17.24 -5.05
N LYS A 171 12.13 18.39 -5.68
CA LYS A 171 10.95 19.19 -5.36
C LYS A 171 9.66 18.43 -5.61
N ARG A 172 9.55 17.72 -6.76
CA ARG A 172 8.39 16.87 -7.07
C ARG A 172 8.22 15.78 -6.01
N ILE A 173 9.29 15.02 -5.68
CA ILE A 173 9.23 13.92 -4.70
C ILE A 173 8.73 14.42 -3.33
N HIS A 174 9.17 15.59 -2.88
CA HIS A 174 8.82 16.16 -1.57
C HIS A 174 7.67 17.19 -1.65
N SER A 175 6.80 17.08 -2.62
CA SER A 175 5.61 17.93 -2.75
C SER A 175 4.34 17.17 -2.33
N ASP A 176 3.25 17.92 -2.21
CA ASP A 176 1.92 17.37 -1.91
C ASP A 176 1.44 16.34 -2.95
N LEU A 177 1.95 16.41 -4.18
CA LEU A 177 1.69 15.44 -5.25
C LEU A 177 2.82 14.40 -5.39
N GLY A 178 3.77 14.38 -4.48
CA GLY A 178 4.91 13.46 -4.48
C GLY A 178 4.69 12.28 -3.56
N HIS A 179 5.55 12.16 -2.55
CA HIS A 179 5.60 11.03 -1.64
C HIS A 179 5.84 11.47 -0.20
N LEU A 180 5.29 10.75 0.76
CA LEU A 180 5.54 10.96 2.19
C LEU A 180 7.02 10.73 2.54
N SER A 181 7.62 11.70 3.23
CA SER A 181 8.89 11.47 3.89
C SER A 181 8.72 10.51 5.09
N ASN A 182 9.82 9.95 5.59
CA ASN A 182 9.79 9.13 6.82
C ASN A 182 9.17 9.89 8.01
N VAL A 183 9.40 11.21 8.08
CA VAL A 183 8.90 12.05 9.18
C VAL A 183 7.40 12.29 9.04
N ASP A 184 6.92 12.59 7.83
CA ASP A 184 5.49 12.82 7.58
C ASP A 184 4.70 11.52 7.75
N SER A 185 5.22 10.41 7.24
CA SER A 185 4.66 9.07 7.46
C SER A 185 4.52 8.75 8.95
N ALA A 186 5.61 8.94 9.71
CA ALA A 186 5.63 8.72 11.15
C ALA A 186 4.66 9.66 11.91
N PHE A 187 4.52 10.91 11.45
CA PHE A 187 3.54 11.84 11.99
C PHE A 187 2.13 11.32 11.82
N TYR A 188 1.71 10.95 10.61
CA TYR A 188 0.37 10.42 10.36
C TYR A 188 0.10 9.13 11.15
N LEU A 189 0.97 8.12 11.04
CA LEU A 189 0.79 6.85 11.75
C LEU A 189 0.72 7.03 13.27
N SER A 190 1.48 7.97 13.84
CA SER A 190 1.40 8.27 15.29
C SER A 190 0.04 8.80 15.75
N HIS A 191 -0.83 9.23 14.82
CA HIS A 191 -2.20 9.66 15.11
C HIS A 191 -3.24 8.58 14.77
N PHE A 192 -2.88 7.61 13.92
CA PHE A 192 -3.80 6.56 13.49
C PHE A 192 -3.72 5.30 14.36
N ILE A 193 -2.55 5.02 14.94
CA ILE A 193 -2.34 3.85 15.81
C ILE A 193 -3.30 3.88 16.99
N GLY A 194 -4.02 2.78 17.18
CA GLY A 194 -4.96 2.58 18.27
C GLY A 194 -4.86 1.18 18.88
N PRO A 195 -5.80 0.81 19.77
CA PRO A 195 -5.78 -0.47 20.49
C PRO A 195 -5.84 -1.72 19.60
N LYS A 196 -6.41 -1.61 18.37
CA LYS A 196 -6.51 -2.72 17.42
C LYS A 196 -5.27 -2.91 16.57
N THR A 197 -4.36 -1.93 16.54
CA THR A 197 -3.19 -1.95 15.67
C THR A 197 -2.19 -3.01 16.10
N LYS A 198 -1.90 -3.96 15.20
CA LYS A 198 -0.99 -5.09 15.41
C LYS A 198 0.30 -4.96 14.60
N GLU A 199 0.20 -4.59 13.32
CA GLU A 199 1.33 -4.61 12.40
C GLU A 199 1.33 -3.37 11.49
N ILE A 200 2.53 -2.82 11.28
CA ILE A 200 2.76 -1.68 10.39
C ILE A 200 3.87 -2.04 9.42
N TYR A 201 3.56 -1.96 8.14
CA TYR A 201 4.47 -2.21 7.05
C TYR A 201 4.77 -0.90 6.33
N LEU A 202 5.99 -0.41 6.51
CA LEU A 202 6.48 0.78 5.81
C LEU A 202 6.73 0.41 4.35
N ALA A 203 6.00 1.04 3.45
CA ALA A 203 5.94 0.71 2.04
C ALA A 203 6.64 1.76 1.17
N HIS A 204 6.89 1.40 -0.08
CA HIS A 204 7.37 2.28 -1.15
C HIS A 204 8.68 3.03 -0.80
N LEU A 205 9.61 2.37 -0.08
CA LEU A 205 10.90 2.95 0.29
C LEU A 205 11.77 3.17 -0.96
N SER A 206 12.29 4.38 -1.12
CA SER A 206 13.23 4.73 -2.18
C SER A 206 14.56 4.01 -1.98
N GLU A 207 15.04 3.25 -2.98
CA GLU A 207 16.37 2.61 -2.92
C GLU A 207 17.52 3.60 -2.84
N GLU A 208 17.35 4.81 -3.40
CA GLU A 208 18.42 5.83 -3.46
C GLU A 208 18.35 6.81 -2.30
N CYS A 209 17.14 7.14 -1.85
CA CYS A 209 16.90 8.23 -0.91
C CYS A 209 16.35 7.77 0.43
N ASN A 210 16.42 6.46 0.74
CA ASN A 210 16.00 5.93 2.03
C ASN A 210 16.85 4.72 2.45
N LEU A 211 16.81 4.41 3.74
CA LEU A 211 17.35 3.20 4.32
C LEU A 211 16.35 2.67 5.37
N PRO A 212 16.13 1.35 5.46
CA PRO A 212 15.14 0.78 6.38
C PRO A 212 15.29 1.25 7.82
N HIS A 213 16.51 1.33 8.35
CA HIS A 213 16.75 1.81 9.72
C HIS A 213 16.35 3.29 9.90
N LEU A 214 16.55 4.16 8.89
CA LEU A 214 16.13 5.57 8.97
C LEU A 214 14.62 5.72 9.00
N ALA A 215 13.90 4.90 8.22
CA ALA A 215 12.46 4.86 8.25
C ALA A 215 11.95 4.39 9.63
N ILE A 216 12.46 3.26 10.14
CA ILE A 216 12.11 2.74 11.47
C ILE A 216 12.42 3.75 12.56
N ASP A 217 13.61 4.35 12.57
CA ASP A 217 14.03 5.33 13.57
C ASP A 217 13.12 6.56 13.61
N ALA A 218 12.66 7.04 12.44
CA ALA A 218 11.73 8.17 12.37
C ALA A 218 10.39 7.83 13.05
N HIS A 219 9.86 6.63 12.78
CA HIS A 219 8.62 6.14 13.35
C HIS A 219 8.73 5.92 14.86
N LEU A 220 9.77 5.21 15.32
CA LEU A 220 9.99 4.97 16.76
C LEU A 220 10.14 6.29 17.55
N LYS A 221 10.80 7.30 16.98
CA LYS A 221 10.89 8.64 17.59
C LYS A 221 9.52 9.32 17.73
N ALA A 222 8.68 9.26 16.70
CA ALA A 222 7.34 9.82 16.72
C ALA A 222 6.45 9.09 17.74
N TYR A 223 6.49 7.75 17.74
CA TYR A 223 5.70 6.90 18.65
C TYR A 223 6.09 7.13 20.11
N LYS A 224 7.39 7.21 20.42
CA LYS A 224 7.89 7.54 21.75
C LYS A 224 7.38 8.91 22.22
N LYS A 225 7.39 9.92 21.33
CA LYS A 225 6.88 11.27 21.64
C LYS A 225 5.38 11.26 21.98
N LYS A 226 4.62 10.37 21.35
CA LYS A 226 3.18 10.16 21.59
C LYS A 226 2.88 9.15 22.69
N ARG A 227 3.91 8.55 23.33
CA ARG A 227 3.78 7.50 24.35
C ARG A 227 3.04 6.26 23.87
N ILE A 228 3.19 5.92 22.58
CA ILE A 228 2.65 4.70 21.99
C ILE A 228 3.51 3.52 22.45
N ASP A 229 2.87 2.46 22.91
CA ASP A 229 3.53 1.20 23.31
C ASP A 229 3.93 0.41 22.05
N VAL A 230 5.20 0.57 21.67
CA VAL A 230 5.74 -0.05 20.44
C VAL A 230 6.01 -1.56 20.57
N ASP A 231 6.08 -2.09 21.81
CA ASP A 231 6.37 -3.50 22.04
C ASP A 231 5.21 -4.43 21.59
N LYS A 232 4.04 -3.83 21.35
CA LYS A 232 2.83 -4.52 20.88
C LYS A 232 2.61 -4.43 19.38
N ILE A 233 3.48 -3.74 18.65
CA ILE A 233 3.29 -3.44 17.24
C ILE A 233 4.50 -3.92 16.45
N ASP A 234 4.29 -4.83 15.51
CA ASP A 234 5.32 -5.22 14.56
C ASP A 234 5.53 -4.12 13.53
N LEU A 235 6.70 -3.48 13.54
CA LEU A 235 7.08 -2.45 12.58
C LEU A 235 8.11 -3.00 11.60
N VAL A 236 7.74 -3.13 10.32
CA VAL A 236 8.52 -3.79 9.27
C VAL A 236 8.65 -2.90 8.04
N CYS A 237 9.82 -2.84 7.41
CA CYS A 237 9.98 -2.23 6.09
C CYS A 237 9.75 -3.26 4.99
N LEU A 238 8.85 -2.97 4.06
CA LEU A 238 8.65 -3.78 2.86
C LEU A 238 9.85 -3.67 1.92
N LYS A 239 10.07 -4.72 1.15
CA LYS A 239 11.18 -4.82 0.18
C LYS A 239 10.65 -4.76 -1.24
N GLN A 240 11.48 -4.27 -2.17
CA GLN A 240 11.06 -4.17 -3.57
C GLN A 240 10.99 -5.51 -4.31
N ARG A 241 11.69 -6.54 -3.84
CA ARG A 241 11.84 -7.81 -4.59
C ARG A 241 11.79 -9.06 -3.73
N SER A 242 11.16 -9.01 -2.60
CA SER A 242 10.97 -10.20 -1.76
C SER A 242 9.63 -10.15 -1.06
N PHE A 243 9.04 -11.31 -0.91
CA PHE A 243 7.75 -11.46 -0.23
C PHE A 243 7.84 -11.08 1.23
N THR A 244 6.81 -10.40 1.70
CA THR A 244 6.57 -10.14 3.11
C THR A 244 5.16 -10.59 3.44
N LYS A 245 5.02 -11.53 4.36
CA LYS A 245 3.72 -12.02 4.85
C LYS A 245 3.26 -11.18 6.04
N GLY A 246 1.95 -10.96 6.15
CA GLY A 246 1.35 -10.24 7.26
C GLY A 246 -0.05 -10.73 7.59
N GLY A 247 -0.56 -10.27 8.74
CA GLY A 247 -1.80 -10.78 9.28
C GLY A 247 -1.67 -12.26 9.67
N HIS A 248 -2.68 -13.06 9.39
CA HIS A 248 -2.66 -14.51 9.69
C HIS A 248 -1.85 -15.36 8.68
N ALA A 249 -1.11 -14.72 7.76
CA ALA A 249 -0.20 -15.39 6.83
C ALA A 249 1.20 -15.68 7.42
N LYS A 250 1.51 -15.15 8.60
CA LYS A 250 2.77 -15.34 9.33
C LYS A 250 2.92 -16.75 9.89
#